data_f51596712d1087cf0ebc5ec7773f6745
#
_entry.id   f51596712d1087cf0ebc5ec7773f6745
#
_cell.length_a   1.000
_cell.length_b   1.000
_cell.length_c   1.000
_cell.angle_alpha   90.00
_cell.angle_beta   90.00
_cell.angle_gamma   90.00
#
_symmetry.space_group_name_H-M   'P 1'
#
loop_
_entity.id
_entity.type
_entity.pdbx_description
1 polymer ?
#
loop_
_entity_poly.entity_id
_entity_poly.type
_entity_poly.pdbx_seq_one_letter_code
_entity_poly.pdbx_strand_id
1 'polypeptide(L)'
;MKTSFKKALLYTGVLLFVLLSYLISRVLRLEQGNVRYVRYANLLFQISGGVILLRDCLRKKEKNTYTEEQITGLILAMGIFMRVVYLLYTPLTVRSHDLWGIDLSSGGHASYLLLAMQGMLPPDNYLQFYQQPLYYFAGAFFSKLLNGLLNCSEAYYLVDAARTVSCTASCFSLLITCAIFRECGLSGKGLYRDMLLVSFLPVYFLSGGRLGPDALCGMFMLLAFLFTLKWEKEKSWKNTLLLAVIYGLGMMTKISMATLAVFTAVVFARSFFMACKTGTWKGLLLKYAVFGAISLPLGLWYSLRNYLLFRQPLTYVLEMSKDSALYTGDRSVWQRLFLWDIGNLFTTPYANVWTDYNLPVYALKSSLFGEFQFTCYGWIPAMLLFFNTVQALFCICAMVHYIKWKEKDRERNFCLLAAGILWMGTLFFNLRYPFGCSMDFRYMLFLPVPVAVLFGRWEAFHNGHTEAVQRLAGLWSIGFAISSCLMYG
;
A
#
# COMPACT_ATOMS: atom_id res chain seq x y z
N MET A 1 -11.93 -3.87 27.15
CA MET A 1 -11.79 -5.30 26.80
C MET A 1 -12.62 -5.71 25.58
N LYS A 2 -13.95 -5.48 25.55
CA LYS A 2 -14.84 -5.86 24.41
C LYS A 2 -14.42 -5.32 23.03
N THR A 3 -13.95 -4.07 22.94
CA THR A 3 -13.51 -3.45 21.66
C THR A 3 -12.20 -4.00 21.13
N SER A 4 -11.25 -4.35 22.01
CA SER A 4 -9.98 -4.98 21.60
C SER A 4 -10.19 -6.41 21.07
N PHE A 5 -11.06 -7.17 21.73
CA PHE A 5 -11.42 -8.53 21.32
C PHE A 5 -12.11 -8.54 19.93
N LYS A 6 -13.09 -7.63 19.71
CA LYS A 6 -13.75 -7.49 18.40
C LYS A 6 -12.77 -7.19 17.26
N LYS A 7 -11.77 -6.32 17.52
CA LYS A 7 -10.72 -6.02 16.53
C LYS A 7 -9.82 -7.23 16.24
N ALA A 8 -9.37 -7.93 17.29
CA ALA A 8 -8.57 -9.14 17.11
C ALA A 8 -9.35 -10.18 16.29
N LEU A 9 -10.62 -10.41 16.59
CA LEU A 9 -11.49 -11.33 15.85
C LEU A 9 -11.61 -10.94 14.36
N LEU A 10 -11.73 -9.64 14.06
CA LEU A 10 -11.81 -9.15 12.68
C LEU A 10 -10.51 -9.44 11.89
N TYR A 11 -9.34 -9.13 12.45
CA TYR A 11 -8.05 -9.41 11.79
C TYR A 11 -7.83 -10.92 11.62
N THR A 12 -8.14 -11.72 12.64
CA THR A 12 -8.06 -13.19 12.55
C THR A 12 -9.03 -13.72 11.49
N GLY A 13 -10.26 -13.21 11.44
CA GLY A 13 -11.25 -13.59 10.43
C GLY A 13 -10.79 -13.28 9.00
N VAL A 14 -10.17 -12.12 8.77
CA VAL A 14 -9.62 -11.76 7.45
C VAL A 14 -8.43 -12.65 7.08
N LEU A 15 -7.53 -12.94 8.02
CA LEU A 15 -6.43 -13.88 7.78
C LEU A 15 -6.96 -15.26 7.38
N LEU A 16 -7.88 -15.80 8.17
CA LEU A 16 -8.50 -17.11 7.87
C LEU A 16 -9.24 -17.10 6.54
N PHE A 17 -9.94 -16.02 6.20
CA PHE A 17 -10.61 -15.88 4.91
C PHE A 17 -9.63 -15.97 3.73
N VAL A 18 -8.48 -15.28 3.80
CA VAL A 18 -7.44 -15.36 2.76
C VAL A 18 -6.89 -16.77 2.64
N LEU A 19 -6.50 -17.39 3.76
CA LEU A 19 -5.90 -18.72 3.77
C LEU A 19 -6.88 -19.81 3.29
N LEU A 20 -8.12 -19.78 3.79
CA LEU A 20 -9.16 -20.74 3.37
C LEU A 20 -9.55 -20.57 1.91
N SER A 21 -9.66 -19.32 1.43
CA SER A 21 -9.93 -19.06 0.02
C SER A 21 -8.82 -19.62 -0.87
N TYR A 22 -7.56 -19.47 -0.49
CA TYR A 22 -6.44 -20.06 -1.19
C TYR A 22 -6.51 -21.59 -1.18
N LEU A 23 -6.70 -22.21 -0.02
CA LEU A 23 -6.85 -23.69 0.10
C LEU A 23 -8.00 -24.23 -0.77
N ILE A 24 -9.16 -23.60 -0.69
CA ILE A 24 -10.35 -24.00 -1.49
C ILE A 24 -10.03 -23.87 -2.98
N SER A 25 -9.38 -22.79 -3.41
CA SER A 25 -9.02 -22.58 -4.81
C SER A 25 -8.11 -23.70 -5.34
N ARG A 26 -7.18 -24.15 -4.50
CA ARG A 26 -6.26 -25.27 -4.85
C ARG A 26 -6.99 -26.60 -4.92
N VAL A 27 -7.84 -26.90 -3.93
CA VAL A 27 -8.66 -28.15 -3.92
C VAL A 27 -9.60 -28.20 -5.13
N LEU A 28 -10.23 -27.09 -5.48
CA LEU A 28 -11.14 -26.99 -6.63
C LEU A 28 -10.42 -26.82 -7.97
N ARG A 29 -9.09 -26.77 -7.99
CA ARG A 29 -8.25 -26.57 -9.19
C ARG A 29 -8.73 -25.40 -10.05
N LEU A 30 -9.00 -24.25 -9.42
CA LEU A 30 -9.57 -23.08 -10.09
C LEU A 30 -8.69 -22.55 -11.23
N GLU A 31 -7.40 -22.83 -11.22
CA GLU A 31 -6.43 -22.45 -12.26
C GLU A 31 -6.71 -23.12 -13.61
N GLN A 32 -7.43 -24.25 -13.64
CA GLN A 32 -7.68 -25.08 -14.82
C GLN A 32 -9.00 -24.74 -15.54
N GLY A 33 -9.37 -23.45 -15.60
CA GLY A 33 -10.54 -23.00 -16.36
C GLY A 33 -11.76 -22.60 -15.53
N ASN A 34 -11.81 -23.00 -14.25
CA ASN A 34 -12.92 -22.65 -13.34
C ASN A 34 -12.77 -21.27 -12.70
N VAL A 35 -11.63 -20.62 -12.84
CA VAL A 35 -11.35 -19.28 -12.28
C VAL A 35 -12.33 -18.20 -12.75
N ARG A 36 -12.92 -18.37 -13.93
CA ARG A 36 -13.98 -17.48 -14.47
C ARG A 36 -15.19 -17.39 -13.54
N TYR A 37 -15.55 -18.45 -12.84
CA TYR A 37 -16.70 -18.44 -11.91
C TYR A 37 -16.41 -17.59 -10.67
N VAL A 38 -15.17 -17.60 -10.18
CA VAL A 38 -14.73 -16.73 -9.07
C VAL A 38 -14.79 -15.26 -9.48
N ARG A 39 -14.38 -14.95 -10.72
CA ARG A 39 -14.47 -13.59 -11.29
C ARG A 39 -15.93 -13.16 -11.45
N TYR A 40 -16.80 -14.02 -11.95
CA TYR A 40 -18.24 -13.69 -12.07
C TYR A 40 -18.89 -13.48 -10.70
N ALA A 41 -18.57 -14.33 -9.70
CA ALA A 41 -19.05 -14.14 -8.34
C ALA A 41 -18.58 -12.81 -7.74
N ASN A 42 -17.30 -12.45 -7.96
CA ASN A 42 -16.78 -11.15 -7.57
C ASN A 42 -17.54 -10.02 -8.25
N LEU A 43 -17.70 -10.07 -9.57
CA LEU A 43 -18.38 -9.02 -10.32
C LEU A 43 -19.82 -8.83 -9.83
N LEU A 44 -20.57 -9.91 -9.60
CA LEU A 44 -21.92 -9.87 -9.04
C LEU A 44 -21.94 -9.25 -7.64
N PHE A 45 -20.99 -9.60 -6.79
CA PHE A 45 -20.86 -8.99 -5.46
C PHE A 45 -20.54 -7.50 -5.53
N GLN A 46 -19.61 -7.10 -6.41
CA GLN A 46 -19.24 -5.69 -6.60
C GLN A 46 -20.41 -4.87 -7.19
N ILE A 47 -21.15 -5.42 -8.16
CA ILE A 47 -22.34 -4.76 -8.73
C ILE A 47 -23.41 -4.59 -7.64
N SER A 48 -23.70 -5.64 -6.88
CA SER A 48 -24.70 -5.59 -5.80
C SER A 48 -24.32 -4.54 -4.73
N GLY A 49 -23.07 -4.55 -4.29
CA GLY A 49 -22.53 -3.55 -3.39
C GLY A 49 -22.59 -2.12 -3.97
N GLY A 50 -22.19 -1.97 -5.24
CA GLY A 50 -22.24 -0.70 -5.97
C GLY A 50 -23.66 -0.12 -6.07
N VAL A 51 -24.68 -0.95 -6.29
CA VAL A 51 -26.11 -0.53 -6.29
C VAL A 51 -26.52 0.00 -4.92
N ILE A 52 -26.13 -0.70 -3.84
CA ILE A 52 -26.41 -0.24 -2.47
C ILE A 52 -25.75 1.13 -2.20
N LEU A 53 -24.46 1.28 -2.58
CA LEU A 53 -23.72 2.52 -2.39
C LEU A 53 -24.28 3.67 -3.24
N LEU A 54 -24.66 3.40 -4.48
CA LEU A 54 -25.30 4.37 -5.36
C LEU A 54 -26.64 4.86 -4.77
N ARG A 55 -27.46 3.93 -4.28
CA ARG A 55 -28.73 4.24 -3.63
C ARG A 55 -28.53 5.09 -2.38
N ASP A 56 -27.51 4.80 -1.56
CA ASP A 56 -27.18 5.60 -0.37
C ASP A 56 -26.67 7.00 -0.76
N CYS A 57 -25.83 7.10 -1.78
CA CYS A 57 -25.30 8.36 -2.29
C CYS A 57 -26.39 9.30 -2.82
N LEU A 58 -27.39 8.77 -3.54
CA LEU A 58 -28.46 9.54 -4.15
C LEU A 58 -29.58 9.96 -3.18
N ARG A 59 -29.67 9.30 -2.00
CA ARG A 59 -30.71 9.62 -1.00
C ARG A 59 -30.39 10.88 -0.21
N LYS A 60 -31.44 11.59 0.18
CA LYS A 60 -31.34 12.69 1.15
C LYS A 60 -30.99 12.14 2.54
N LYS A 61 -30.19 12.87 3.29
CA LYS A 61 -29.65 12.48 4.61
C LYS A 61 -30.70 12.01 5.62
N GLU A 62 -31.90 12.53 5.55
CA GLU A 62 -33.02 12.21 6.45
C GLU A 62 -33.67 10.82 6.19
N LYS A 63 -33.31 10.16 5.08
CA LYS A 63 -33.91 8.86 4.68
C LYS A 63 -32.84 7.75 4.58
N ASN A 64 -31.72 7.86 5.29
CA ASN A 64 -30.70 6.83 5.26
C ASN A 64 -31.23 5.52 5.86
N THR A 65 -31.16 4.45 5.06
CA THR A 65 -31.62 3.10 5.46
C THR A 65 -30.49 2.34 6.18
N TYR A 66 -29.23 2.73 5.97
CA TYR A 66 -28.05 2.05 6.47
C TYR A 66 -27.28 2.91 7.46
N THR A 67 -26.71 2.28 8.47
CA THR A 67 -25.79 2.94 9.40
C THR A 67 -24.42 3.16 8.77
N GLU A 68 -23.62 4.09 9.32
CA GLU A 68 -22.24 4.32 8.91
C GLU A 68 -21.39 3.04 8.97
N GLU A 69 -21.60 2.23 10.00
CA GLU A 69 -20.88 0.98 10.19
C GLU A 69 -21.23 -0.05 9.10
N GLN A 70 -22.50 -0.11 8.69
CA GLN A 70 -22.95 -1.03 7.62
C GLN A 70 -22.33 -0.64 6.26
N ILE A 71 -22.38 0.64 5.90
CA ILE A 71 -21.79 1.11 4.64
C ILE A 71 -20.26 0.94 4.64
N THR A 72 -19.60 1.34 5.74
CA THR A 72 -18.15 1.15 5.87
C THR A 72 -17.77 -0.33 5.82
N GLY A 73 -18.54 -1.20 6.49
CA GLY A 73 -18.39 -2.64 6.47
C GLY A 73 -18.55 -3.23 5.07
N LEU A 74 -19.53 -2.76 4.29
CA LEU A 74 -19.74 -3.16 2.91
C LEU A 74 -18.52 -2.79 2.02
N ILE A 75 -18.03 -1.55 2.11
CA ILE A 75 -16.87 -1.08 1.33
C ILE A 75 -15.62 -1.91 1.69
N LEU A 76 -15.41 -2.18 2.98
CA LEU A 76 -14.32 -3.04 3.44
C LEU A 76 -14.43 -4.46 2.87
N ALA A 77 -15.62 -5.06 2.93
CA ALA A 77 -15.87 -6.40 2.40
C ALA A 77 -15.62 -6.45 0.87
N MET A 78 -16.14 -5.46 0.13
CA MET A 78 -15.90 -5.33 -1.32
C MET A 78 -14.40 -5.24 -1.63
N GLY A 79 -13.67 -4.38 -0.92
CA GLY A 79 -12.23 -4.19 -1.11
C GLY A 79 -11.40 -5.41 -0.74
N ILE A 80 -11.75 -6.13 0.33
CA ILE A 80 -11.08 -7.38 0.75
C ILE A 80 -11.35 -8.47 -0.31
N PHE A 81 -12.61 -8.62 -0.73
CA PHE A 81 -12.99 -9.62 -1.72
C PHE A 81 -12.25 -9.41 -3.05
N MET A 82 -12.12 -8.14 -3.49
CA MET A 82 -11.36 -7.79 -4.68
C MET A 82 -9.89 -8.24 -4.61
N ARG A 83 -9.24 -8.07 -3.46
CA ARG A 83 -7.84 -8.48 -3.22
C ARG A 83 -7.68 -10.00 -3.26
N VAL A 84 -8.58 -10.70 -2.59
CA VAL A 84 -8.56 -12.17 -2.54
C VAL A 84 -8.82 -12.76 -3.92
N VAL A 85 -9.84 -12.28 -4.62
CA VAL A 85 -10.15 -12.75 -5.98
C VAL A 85 -9.01 -12.48 -6.94
N TYR A 86 -8.37 -11.29 -6.85
CA TYR A 86 -7.19 -10.98 -7.67
C TYR A 86 -6.03 -11.95 -7.42
N LEU A 87 -5.76 -12.31 -6.16
CA LEU A 87 -4.77 -13.34 -5.81
C LEU A 87 -5.12 -14.68 -6.47
N LEU A 88 -6.38 -15.11 -6.40
CA LEU A 88 -6.81 -16.44 -6.83
C LEU A 88 -6.76 -16.62 -8.35
N TYR A 89 -7.14 -15.60 -9.13
CA TYR A 89 -7.18 -15.73 -10.59
C TYR A 89 -5.88 -15.33 -11.30
N THR A 90 -4.99 -14.63 -10.62
CA THR A 90 -3.72 -14.18 -11.24
C THR A 90 -2.62 -15.20 -10.98
N PRO A 91 -2.08 -15.88 -12.00
CA PRO A 91 -0.95 -16.79 -11.84
C PRO A 91 0.29 -16.10 -11.25
N LEU A 92 1.12 -16.84 -10.54
CA LEU A 92 2.36 -16.35 -9.92
C LEU A 92 3.25 -15.59 -10.90
N THR A 93 3.36 -16.06 -12.13
CA THR A 93 4.24 -15.52 -13.17
C THR A 93 3.66 -14.32 -13.90
N VAL A 94 2.37 -14.04 -13.69
CA VAL A 94 1.69 -12.93 -14.36
C VAL A 94 1.78 -11.67 -13.51
N ARG A 95 2.31 -10.59 -14.08
CA ARG A 95 2.47 -9.29 -13.42
C ARG A 95 3.24 -9.38 -12.10
N SER A 96 4.32 -10.18 -12.09
CA SER A 96 5.27 -10.23 -10.97
C SER A 96 6.51 -9.41 -11.29
N HIS A 97 7.19 -8.93 -10.24
CA HIS A 97 8.49 -8.27 -10.32
C HIS A 97 9.53 -9.18 -9.71
N ASP A 98 10.73 -9.20 -10.31
CA ASP A 98 11.93 -9.78 -9.73
C ASP A 98 11.74 -11.23 -9.24
N LEU A 99 10.78 -11.97 -9.86
CA LEU A 99 10.52 -13.36 -9.51
C LEU A 99 11.71 -14.24 -9.90
N TRP A 100 12.26 -14.01 -11.10
CA TRP A 100 13.31 -14.79 -11.76
C TRP A 100 12.98 -16.29 -11.83
N GLY A 101 13.95 -17.17 -11.73
CA GLY A 101 13.71 -18.61 -11.71
C GLY A 101 13.11 -19.12 -10.40
N ILE A 102 12.35 -20.23 -10.47
CA ILE A 102 11.85 -20.94 -9.28
C ILE A 102 12.86 -22.04 -8.88
N ASP A 103 14.03 -21.62 -8.47
CA ASP A 103 15.17 -22.42 -8.03
C ASP A 103 15.93 -21.69 -6.91
N LEU A 104 16.98 -22.33 -6.34
CA LEU A 104 17.74 -21.77 -5.22
C LEU A 104 18.81 -20.74 -5.63
N SER A 105 19.13 -20.62 -6.91
CA SER A 105 20.32 -19.89 -7.41
C SER A 105 19.99 -18.64 -8.23
N SER A 106 18.79 -18.52 -8.76
CA SER A 106 18.41 -17.40 -9.64
C SER A 106 18.44 -16.02 -8.99
N GLY A 107 18.52 -15.93 -7.65
CA GLY A 107 18.66 -14.66 -6.92
C GLY A 107 17.40 -13.81 -6.84
N GLY A 108 16.26 -14.29 -7.35
CA GLY A 108 14.98 -13.59 -7.30
C GLY A 108 14.22 -13.79 -5.98
N HIS A 109 13.04 -13.22 -5.93
CA HIS A 109 12.14 -13.40 -4.78
C HIS A 109 11.77 -14.87 -4.53
N ALA A 110 11.63 -15.68 -5.60
CA ALA A 110 11.34 -17.11 -5.47
C ALA A 110 12.52 -17.86 -4.84
N SER A 111 13.74 -17.60 -5.28
CA SER A 111 14.96 -18.22 -4.73
C SER A 111 15.13 -17.89 -3.26
N TYR A 112 14.93 -16.62 -2.87
CA TYR A 112 15.03 -16.22 -1.48
C TYR A 112 13.99 -16.95 -0.61
N LEU A 113 12.73 -17.07 -1.08
CA LEU A 113 11.69 -17.81 -0.37
C LEU A 113 12.07 -19.29 -0.19
N LEU A 114 12.59 -19.95 -1.24
CA LEU A 114 13.00 -21.35 -1.18
C LEU A 114 14.15 -21.57 -0.19
N LEU A 115 15.12 -20.64 -0.12
CA LEU A 115 16.16 -20.63 0.91
C LEU A 115 15.57 -20.49 2.32
N ALA A 116 14.63 -19.53 2.50
CA ALA A 116 13.95 -19.32 3.78
C ALA A 116 13.13 -20.56 4.20
N MET A 117 12.56 -21.31 3.25
CA MET A 117 11.91 -22.58 3.53
C MET A 117 12.88 -23.66 4.05
N GLN A 118 14.13 -23.59 3.68
CA GLN A 118 15.19 -24.46 4.23
C GLN A 118 15.75 -23.93 5.58
N GLY A 119 15.23 -22.79 6.08
CA GLY A 119 15.74 -22.14 7.28
C GLY A 119 17.04 -21.38 7.05
N MET A 120 17.43 -21.16 5.78
CA MET A 120 18.67 -20.51 5.39
C MET A 120 18.46 -19.04 5.04
N LEU A 121 19.47 -18.24 5.36
CA LEU A 121 19.63 -16.89 4.79
C LEU A 121 20.40 -16.98 3.48
N PRO A 122 20.20 -16.01 2.56
CA PRO A 122 20.99 -15.96 1.32
C PRO A 122 22.49 -16.03 1.58
N PRO A 123 23.22 -16.81 0.76
CA PRO A 123 24.68 -16.99 0.91
C PRO A 123 25.48 -15.79 0.44
N ASP A 124 24.88 -14.93 -0.38
CA ASP A 124 25.47 -13.74 -0.97
C ASP A 124 24.45 -12.58 -1.05
N ASN A 125 24.79 -11.52 -1.76
CA ASN A 125 23.90 -10.35 -1.99
C ASN A 125 23.43 -10.24 -3.45
N TYR A 126 23.41 -11.35 -4.19
CA TYR A 126 23.05 -11.36 -5.60
C TYR A 126 21.57 -11.01 -5.82
N LEU A 127 21.27 -10.11 -6.74
CA LEU A 127 19.94 -9.64 -7.10
C LEU A 127 19.08 -9.29 -5.87
N GLN A 128 18.00 -10.04 -5.60
CA GLN A 128 17.05 -9.74 -4.51
C GLN A 128 17.51 -10.24 -3.13
N PHE A 129 18.64 -10.93 -3.04
CA PHE A 129 19.17 -11.46 -1.78
C PHE A 129 19.61 -10.39 -0.78
N TYR A 130 19.76 -9.13 -1.23
CA TYR A 130 19.98 -8.00 -0.34
C TYR A 130 18.74 -7.58 0.45
N GLN A 131 17.55 -7.99 0.02
CA GLN A 131 16.28 -7.63 0.66
C GLN A 131 16.19 -8.17 2.09
N GLN A 132 15.42 -7.47 2.91
CA GLN A 132 15.23 -7.84 4.33
C GLN A 132 14.43 -9.16 4.48
N PRO A 133 14.71 -9.99 5.50
CA PRO A 133 14.27 -11.39 5.52
C PRO A 133 12.82 -11.62 5.97
N LEU A 134 12.18 -10.68 6.69
CA LEU A 134 10.90 -10.94 7.38
C LEU A 134 9.81 -11.45 6.44
N TYR A 135 9.67 -10.84 5.26
CA TYR A 135 8.67 -11.26 4.28
C TYR A 135 8.87 -12.72 3.84
N TYR A 136 10.11 -13.10 3.56
CA TYR A 136 10.43 -14.42 3.04
C TYR A 136 10.26 -15.51 4.09
N PHE A 137 10.63 -15.26 5.34
CA PHE A 137 10.39 -16.21 6.43
C PHE A 137 8.91 -16.33 6.77
N ALA A 138 8.14 -15.25 6.78
CA ALA A 138 6.68 -15.31 6.91
C ALA A 138 6.05 -16.06 5.73
N GLY A 139 6.49 -15.80 4.50
CA GLY A 139 6.08 -16.52 3.31
C GLY A 139 6.40 -18.01 3.39
N ALA A 140 7.61 -18.36 3.82
CA ALA A 140 8.03 -19.74 4.01
C ALA A 140 7.16 -20.47 5.05
N PHE A 141 6.82 -19.82 6.15
CA PHE A 141 5.94 -20.39 7.17
C PHE A 141 4.54 -20.71 6.61
N PHE A 142 3.88 -19.73 6.00
CA PHE A 142 2.54 -19.96 5.42
C PHE A 142 2.56 -20.90 4.23
N SER A 143 3.61 -20.87 3.42
CA SER A 143 3.80 -21.80 2.32
C SER A 143 3.90 -23.24 2.80
N LYS A 144 4.74 -23.51 3.80
CA LYS A 144 4.85 -24.84 4.41
C LYS A 144 3.52 -25.31 5.03
N LEU A 145 2.84 -24.41 5.74
CA LEU A 145 1.53 -24.72 6.35
C LEU A 145 0.49 -25.12 5.29
N LEU A 146 0.31 -24.29 4.27
CA LEU A 146 -0.71 -24.48 3.25
C LEU A 146 -0.42 -25.70 2.36
N ASN A 147 0.83 -25.85 1.91
CA ASN A 147 1.19 -26.99 1.07
C ASN A 147 1.29 -28.31 1.86
N GLY A 148 1.63 -28.25 3.16
CA GLY A 148 1.53 -29.39 4.06
C GLY A 148 0.09 -29.92 4.18
N LEU A 149 -0.89 -29.01 4.30
CA LEU A 149 -2.32 -29.39 4.32
C LEU A 149 -2.80 -29.98 2.98
N LEU A 150 -2.18 -29.59 1.86
CA LEU A 150 -2.51 -30.05 0.51
C LEU A 150 -1.67 -31.24 0.05
N ASN A 151 -0.71 -31.70 0.86
CA ASN A 151 0.30 -32.71 0.48
C ASN A 151 1.01 -32.37 -0.84
N CYS A 152 1.32 -31.09 -1.07
CA CYS A 152 1.93 -30.60 -2.29
C CYS A 152 3.40 -30.19 -2.02
N SER A 153 4.31 -30.71 -2.83
CA SER A 153 5.75 -30.43 -2.75
C SER A 153 6.32 -29.74 -3.99
N GLU A 154 5.48 -29.47 -4.99
CA GLU A 154 5.91 -28.82 -6.23
C GLU A 154 6.36 -27.38 -5.96
N ALA A 155 7.56 -27.00 -6.44
CA ALA A 155 8.19 -25.73 -6.17
C ALA A 155 7.34 -24.51 -6.57
N TYR A 156 6.61 -24.59 -7.69
CA TYR A 156 5.71 -23.54 -8.15
C TYR A 156 4.66 -23.22 -7.09
N TYR A 157 3.99 -24.22 -6.53
CA TYR A 157 2.92 -24.03 -5.55
C TYR A 157 3.47 -23.65 -4.17
N LEU A 158 4.67 -24.10 -3.84
CA LEU A 158 5.36 -23.62 -2.65
C LEU A 158 5.59 -22.11 -2.72
N VAL A 159 6.05 -21.62 -3.87
CA VAL A 159 6.27 -20.18 -4.09
C VAL A 159 4.95 -19.41 -4.20
N ASP A 160 3.96 -19.98 -4.88
CA ASP A 160 2.65 -19.36 -5.06
C ASP A 160 1.92 -19.11 -3.73
N ALA A 161 1.95 -20.07 -2.82
CA ALA A 161 1.30 -19.96 -1.50
C ALA A 161 1.81 -18.79 -0.64
N ALA A 162 3.08 -18.41 -0.79
CA ALA A 162 3.66 -17.28 -0.07
C ALA A 162 3.01 -15.93 -0.41
N ARG A 163 2.35 -15.80 -1.56
CA ARG A 163 1.57 -14.60 -1.93
C ARG A 163 0.40 -14.33 -0.99
N THR A 164 -0.04 -15.33 -0.23
CA THR A 164 -1.07 -15.13 0.80
C THR A 164 -0.63 -14.14 1.88
N VAL A 165 0.68 -14.01 2.15
CA VAL A 165 1.23 -12.99 3.05
C VAL A 165 1.01 -11.59 2.47
N SER A 166 1.31 -11.38 1.19
CA SER A 166 1.09 -10.10 0.50
C SER A 166 -0.41 -9.73 0.47
N CYS A 167 -1.27 -10.71 0.17
CA CYS A 167 -2.72 -10.50 0.15
C CYS A 167 -3.26 -10.14 1.53
N THR A 168 -2.85 -10.87 2.58
CA THR A 168 -3.24 -10.59 3.97
C THR A 168 -2.77 -9.19 4.39
N ALA A 169 -1.53 -8.83 4.08
CA ALA A 169 -1.01 -7.49 4.37
C ALA A 169 -1.80 -6.38 3.65
N SER A 170 -2.19 -6.61 2.39
CA SER A 170 -3.02 -5.67 1.63
C SER A 170 -4.45 -5.54 2.22
N CYS A 171 -5.05 -6.65 2.67
CA CYS A 171 -6.34 -6.63 3.36
C CYS A 171 -6.23 -5.91 4.73
N PHE A 172 -5.19 -6.17 5.50
CA PHE A 172 -4.95 -5.48 6.77
C PHE A 172 -4.69 -3.99 6.55
N SER A 173 -3.99 -3.61 5.49
CA SER A 173 -3.79 -2.19 5.11
C SER A 173 -5.11 -1.46 4.97
N LEU A 174 -6.13 -2.10 4.40
CA LEU A 174 -7.47 -1.51 4.27
C LEU A 174 -8.16 -1.31 5.61
N LEU A 175 -8.06 -2.28 6.54
CA LEU A 175 -8.59 -2.15 7.90
C LEU A 175 -7.87 -1.04 8.70
N ILE A 176 -6.55 -0.97 8.56
CA ILE A 176 -5.72 0.06 9.21
C ILE A 176 -6.04 1.44 8.64
N THR A 177 -6.25 1.55 7.32
CA THR A 177 -6.69 2.79 6.65
C THR A 177 -8.01 3.30 7.22
N CYS A 178 -8.99 2.42 7.39
CA CYS A 178 -10.26 2.80 8.05
C CYS A 178 -10.03 3.33 9.48
N ALA A 179 -9.12 2.70 10.23
CA ALA A 179 -8.76 3.18 11.56
C ALA A 179 -8.05 4.55 11.53
N ILE A 180 -7.18 4.79 10.55
CA ILE A 180 -6.51 6.10 10.34
C ILE A 180 -7.54 7.18 10.01
N PHE A 181 -8.47 6.91 9.09
CA PHE A 181 -9.50 7.87 8.70
C PHE A 181 -10.36 8.29 9.89
N ARG A 182 -10.79 7.32 10.71
CA ARG A 182 -11.53 7.60 11.96
C ARG A 182 -10.68 8.34 12.98
N GLU A 183 -9.40 7.99 13.14
CA GLU A 183 -8.46 8.69 14.04
C GLU A 183 -8.26 10.15 13.62
N CYS A 184 -8.32 10.43 12.31
CA CYS A 184 -8.27 11.75 11.72
C CYS A 184 -9.64 12.45 11.67
N GLY A 185 -10.71 11.89 12.25
CA GLY A 185 -12.02 12.53 12.38
C GLY A 185 -12.92 12.45 11.14
N LEU A 186 -12.60 11.58 10.18
CA LEU A 186 -13.49 11.35 9.04
C LEU A 186 -14.71 10.51 9.44
N SER A 187 -15.88 10.88 8.94
CA SER A 187 -17.15 10.21 9.17
C SER A 187 -18.12 10.40 7.99
N GLY A 188 -19.19 9.62 7.97
CA GLY A 188 -20.27 9.75 6.98
C GLY A 188 -19.81 9.60 5.54
N LYS A 189 -20.39 10.41 4.64
CA LYS A 189 -20.12 10.32 3.19
C LYS A 189 -18.67 10.60 2.82
N GLY A 190 -17.94 11.44 3.56
CA GLY A 190 -16.51 11.68 3.40
C GLY A 190 -15.71 10.41 3.64
N LEU A 191 -15.95 9.72 4.75
CA LEU A 191 -15.32 8.43 5.05
C LEU A 191 -15.59 7.38 3.96
N TYR A 192 -16.84 7.26 3.48
CA TYR A 192 -17.21 6.28 2.46
C TYR A 192 -16.45 6.48 1.17
N ARG A 193 -16.37 7.71 0.70
CA ARG A 193 -15.69 8.08 -0.52
C ARG A 193 -14.19 7.80 -0.48
N ASP A 194 -13.55 8.22 0.61
CA ASP A 194 -12.10 8.01 0.77
C ASP A 194 -11.78 6.52 0.97
N MET A 195 -12.68 5.79 1.64
CA MET A 195 -12.59 4.32 1.73
C MET A 195 -12.77 3.66 0.36
N LEU A 196 -13.70 4.12 -0.50
CA LEU A 196 -13.85 3.61 -1.87
C LEU A 196 -12.57 3.83 -2.67
N LEU A 197 -11.99 5.03 -2.61
CA LEU A 197 -10.75 5.33 -3.31
C LEU A 197 -9.64 4.32 -2.95
N VAL A 198 -9.35 4.13 -1.67
CA VAL A 198 -8.28 3.24 -1.22
C VAL A 198 -8.63 1.76 -1.42
N SER A 199 -9.91 1.39 -1.30
CA SER A 199 -10.36 0.01 -1.50
C SER A 199 -10.13 -0.46 -2.94
N PHE A 200 -10.36 0.42 -3.91
CA PHE A 200 -10.36 0.11 -5.33
C PHE A 200 -9.16 0.67 -6.09
N LEU A 201 -8.19 1.30 -5.43
CA LEU A 201 -6.94 1.70 -6.06
C LEU A 201 -6.12 0.46 -6.43
N PRO A 202 -5.89 0.18 -7.73
CA PRO A 202 -5.35 -1.10 -8.19
C PRO A 202 -4.00 -1.49 -7.61
N VAL A 203 -3.12 -0.54 -7.31
CA VAL A 203 -1.81 -0.85 -6.75
C VAL A 203 -1.89 -1.70 -5.47
N TYR A 204 -2.95 -1.58 -4.68
CA TYR A 204 -3.08 -2.35 -3.44
C TYR A 204 -3.39 -3.82 -3.69
N PHE A 205 -4.27 -4.16 -4.64
CA PHE A 205 -4.50 -5.57 -4.95
C PHE A 205 -3.47 -6.13 -5.93
N LEU A 206 -2.89 -5.32 -6.82
CA LEU A 206 -1.72 -5.70 -7.60
C LEU A 206 -0.55 -6.13 -6.68
N SER A 207 -0.21 -5.29 -5.70
CA SER A 207 0.84 -5.61 -4.72
C SER A 207 0.46 -6.78 -3.82
N GLY A 208 -0.82 -6.91 -3.46
CA GLY A 208 -1.34 -8.03 -2.67
C GLY A 208 -1.31 -9.37 -3.42
N GLY A 209 -1.38 -9.36 -4.76
CA GLY A 209 -1.31 -10.56 -5.59
C GLY A 209 0.10 -10.99 -6.00
N ARG A 210 1.15 -10.28 -5.58
CA ARG A 210 2.55 -10.55 -5.96
C ARG A 210 3.35 -11.20 -4.85
N LEU A 211 4.41 -11.90 -5.24
CA LEU A 211 5.46 -12.32 -4.34
C LEU A 211 6.42 -11.14 -4.15
N GLY A 212 6.55 -10.63 -2.94
CA GLY A 212 7.47 -9.53 -2.63
C GLY A 212 7.08 -8.76 -1.36
N PRO A 213 8.02 -8.01 -0.77
CA PRO A 213 7.85 -7.38 0.54
C PRO A 213 6.99 -6.10 0.51
N ASP A 214 6.61 -5.56 -0.65
CA ASP A 214 6.03 -4.23 -0.80
C ASP A 214 4.70 -4.07 -0.05
N ALA A 215 3.76 -5.02 -0.20
CA ALA A 215 2.47 -4.96 0.48
C ALA A 215 2.63 -5.01 2.01
N LEU A 216 3.53 -5.86 2.52
CA LEU A 216 3.80 -5.99 3.94
C LEU A 216 4.49 -4.72 4.50
N CYS A 217 5.43 -4.14 3.75
CA CYS A 217 6.06 -2.88 4.11
C CYS A 217 5.04 -1.73 4.16
N GLY A 218 4.17 -1.61 3.14
CA GLY A 218 3.08 -0.62 3.11
C GLY A 218 2.14 -0.75 4.31
N MET A 219 1.80 -1.97 4.72
CA MET A 219 1.02 -2.23 5.93
C MET A 219 1.73 -1.72 7.19
N PHE A 220 3.04 -1.98 7.34
CA PHE A 220 3.81 -1.47 8.48
C PHE A 220 3.93 0.06 8.45
N MET A 221 4.05 0.69 7.28
CA MET A 221 4.02 2.16 7.16
C MET A 221 2.69 2.73 7.67
N LEU A 222 1.57 2.14 7.30
CA LEU A 222 0.24 2.55 7.79
C LEU A 222 0.10 2.37 9.30
N LEU A 223 0.57 1.25 9.85
CA LEU A 223 0.62 1.03 11.30
C LEU A 223 1.47 2.07 12.01
N ALA A 224 2.67 2.36 11.49
CA ALA A 224 3.56 3.35 12.09
C ALA A 224 2.93 4.75 12.09
N PHE A 225 2.26 5.13 11.01
CA PHE A 225 1.53 6.40 10.94
C PHE A 225 0.41 6.43 11.99
N LEU A 226 -0.45 5.42 12.03
CA LEU A 226 -1.54 5.32 13.01
C LEU A 226 -1.03 5.40 14.45
N PHE A 227 0.05 4.65 14.75
CA PHE A 227 0.60 4.63 16.11
C PHE A 227 1.41 5.89 16.45
N THR A 228 1.97 6.60 15.47
CA THR A 228 2.56 7.93 15.69
C THR A 228 1.47 8.95 16.04
N LEU A 229 0.30 8.93 15.36
CA LEU A 229 -0.84 9.77 15.71
C LEU A 229 -1.35 9.49 17.12
N LYS A 230 -1.48 8.21 17.49
CA LYS A 230 -1.90 7.80 18.85
C LYS A 230 -0.85 8.16 19.89
N TRP A 231 0.42 7.98 19.58
CA TRP A 231 1.52 8.32 20.49
C TRP A 231 1.57 9.83 20.76
N GLU A 232 1.32 10.66 19.76
CA GLU A 232 1.26 12.11 19.95
C GLU A 232 0.11 12.52 20.87
N LYS A 233 -1.05 11.84 20.79
CA LYS A 233 -2.19 12.07 21.72
C LYS A 233 -1.88 11.56 23.12
N GLU A 234 -1.31 10.37 23.23
CA GLU A 234 -0.98 9.71 24.47
C GLU A 234 0.42 9.14 24.43
N LYS A 235 1.39 9.85 25.03
CA LYS A 235 2.80 9.48 25.06
C LYS A 235 3.07 8.36 26.08
N SER A 236 2.26 7.28 26.02
CA SER A 236 2.37 6.12 26.91
C SER A 236 3.52 5.18 26.54
N TRP A 237 4.00 4.41 27.48
CA TRP A 237 4.98 3.34 27.25
C TRP A 237 4.45 2.31 26.26
N LYS A 238 3.18 1.96 26.36
CA LYS A 238 2.53 1.02 25.44
C LYS A 238 2.65 1.47 23.99
N ASN A 239 2.30 2.73 23.72
CA ASN A 239 2.38 3.28 22.36
C ASN A 239 3.82 3.39 21.87
N THR A 240 4.79 3.72 22.77
CA THR A 240 6.22 3.76 22.46
C THR A 240 6.76 2.38 22.07
N LEU A 241 6.47 1.35 22.85
CA LEU A 241 6.93 -0.02 22.58
C LEU A 241 6.31 -0.59 21.31
N LEU A 242 5.00 -0.39 21.12
CA LEU A 242 4.32 -0.83 19.89
C LEU A 242 4.92 -0.16 18.66
N LEU A 243 5.15 1.15 18.73
CA LEU A 243 5.73 1.90 17.63
C LEU A 243 7.17 1.44 17.32
N ALA A 244 7.97 1.14 18.36
CA ALA A 244 9.33 0.62 18.20
C ALA A 244 9.34 -0.75 17.49
N VAL A 245 8.46 -1.66 17.90
CA VAL A 245 8.32 -2.98 17.27
C VAL A 245 7.81 -2.84 15.81
N ILE A 246 6.83 -1.97 15.56
CA ILE A 246 6.30 -1.70 14.21
C ILE A 246 7.42 -1.21 13.28
N TYR A 247 8.26 -0.26 13.72
CA TYR A 247 9.39 0.21 12.93
C TYR A 247 10.45 -0.88 12.72
N GLY A 248 10.77 -1.63 13.76
CA GLY A 248 11.72 -2.74 13.68
C GLY A 248 11.27 -3.80 12.66
N LEU A 249 10.03 -4.29 12.76
CA LEU A 249 9.47 -5.28 11.84
C LEU A 249 9.29 -4.70 10.42
N GLY A 250 8.88 -3.43 10.31
CA GLY A 250 8.75 -2.76 9.03
C GLY A 250 10.08 -2.63 8.29
N MET A 251 11.15 -2.21 8.97
CA MET A 251 12.50 -2.16 8.40
C MET A 251 13.05 -3.55 8.10
N MET A 252 12.74 -4.55 8.93
CA MET A 252 13.08 -5.95 8.68
C MET A 252 12.27 -6.57 7.52
N THR A 253 11.21 -5.90 7.06
CA THR A 253 10.49 -6.24 5.82
C THR A 253 11.14 -5.58 4.61
N LYS A 254 11.38 -4.27 4.68
CA LYS A 254 12.00 -3.48 3.62
C LYS A 254 12.58 -2.19 4.21
N ILE A 255 13.83 -1.89 3.88
CA ILE A 255 14.53 -0.74 4.45
C ILE A 255 13.87 0.61 4.10
N SER A 256 13.11 0.68 3.01
CA SER A 256 12.34 1.87 2.62
C SER A 256 11.32 2.34 3.68
N MET A 257 10.94 1.48 4.63
CA MET A 257 10.18 1.85 5.82
C MET A 257 10.82 3.03 6.58
N ALA A 258 12.15 3.15 6.55
CA ALA A 258 12.90 4.23 7.20
C ALA A 258 12.52 5.63 6.67
N THR A 259 11.99 5.75 5.47
CA THR A 259 11.50 7.04 4.94
C THR A 259 10.41 7.63 5.83
N LEU A 260 9.50 6.81 6.35
CA LEU A 260 8.45 7.28 7.27
C LEU A 260 9.00 7.59 8.68
N ALA A 261 10.18 7.08 9.06
CA ALA A 261 10.80 7.40 10.34
C ALA A 261 11.13 8.91 10.44
N VAL A 262 11.38 9.59 9.31
CA VAL A 262 11.56 11.04 9.28
C VAL A 262 10.31 11.77 9.79
N PHE A 263 9.12 11.32 9.39
CA PHE A 263 7.85 11.85 9.92
C PHE A 263 7.75 11.68 11.44
N THR A 264 7.99 10.47 11.93
CA THR A 264 7.93 10.19 13.38
C THR A 264 9.00 10.97 14.15
N ALA A 265 10.20 11.12 13.59
CA ALA A 265 11.26 11.93 14.19
C ALA A 265 10.86 13.41 14.33
N VAL A 266 10.19 13.99 13.34
CA VAL A 266 9.66 15.36 13.42
C VAL A 266 8.61 15.47 14.54
N VAL A 267 7.69 14.49 14.66
CA VAL A 267 6.69 14.47 15.74
C VAL A 267 7.37 14.32 17.11
N PHE A 268 8.37 13.48 17.23
CA PHE A 268 9.16 13.31 18.46
C PHE A 268 9.92 14.58 18.82
N ALA A 269 10.62 15.19 17.87
CA ALA A 269 11.33 16.44 18.07
C ALA A 269 10.40 17.57 18.56
N ARG A 270 9.25 17.74 17.87
CA ARG A 270 8.24 18.71 18.32
C ARG A 270 7.78 18.46 19.76
N SER A 271 7.49 17.20 20.10
CA SER A 271 7.08 16.82 21.46
C SER A 271 8.17 17.06 22.48
N PHE A 272 9.43 16.80 22.12
CA PHE A 272 10.60 17.05 22.96
C PHE A 272 10.79 18.55 23.24
N PHE A 273 10.74 19.40 22.21
CA PHE A 273 10.84 20.86 22.39
C PHE A 273 9.73 21.42 23.28
N MET A 274 8.52 20.88 23.17
CA MET A 274 7.41 21.25 24.07
C MET A 274 7.68 20.81 25.52
N ALA A 275 8.20 19.62 25.72
CA ALA A 275 8.53 19.09 27.03
C ALA A 275 9.74 19.80 27.70
N CYS A 276 10.69 20.32 26.92
CA CYS A 276 11.76 21.15 27.42
C CYS A 276 11.22 22.44 28.06
N LYS A 277 10.18 23.05 27.48
CA LYS A 277 9.54 24.24 28.04
C LYS A 277 8.82 23.98 29.37
N THR A 278 8.37 22.76 29.60
CA THR A 278 7.64 22.34 30.81
C THR A 278 8.52 21.57 31.80
N GLY A 279 9.79 21.35 31.50
CA GLY A 279 10.73 20.59 32.35
C GLY A 279 10.52 19.07 32.37
N THR A 280 9.62 18.52 31.53
CA THR A 280 9.25 17.08 31.52
C THR A 280 10.01 16.23 30.51
N TRP A 281 11.05 16.77 29.88
CA TRP A 281 11.79 16.17 28.77
C TRP A 281 12.53 14.86 29.11
N LYS A 282 13.00 14.66 30.37
CA LYS A 282 13.77 13.46 30.76
C LYS A 282 13.00 12.16 30.52
N GLY A 283 11.70 12.13 30.86
CA GLY A 283 10.86 10.97 30.63
C GLY A 283 10.61 10.66 29.13
N LEU A 284 10.60 11.69 28.28
CA LEU A 284 10.52 11.49 26.84
C LEU A 284 11.83 10.98 26.25
N LEU A 285 12.96 11.52 26.70
CA LEU A 285 14.28 11.07 26.25
C LEU A 285 14.48 9.58 26.50
N LEU A 286 14.07 9.08 27.69
CA LEU A 286 14.12 7.66 28.00
C LEU A 286 13.23 6.84 27.03
N LYS A 287 12.04 7.31 26.69
CA LYS A 287 11.16 6.64 25.72
C LYS A 287 11.79 6.60 24.33
N TYR A 288 12.47 7.68 23.89
CA TYR A 288 13.18 7.69 22.61
C TYR A 288 14.38 6.75 22.59
N ALA A 289 15.12 6.68 23.69
CA ALA A 289 16.23 5.73 23.86
C ALA A 289 15.73 4.27 23.75
N VAL A 290 14.64 3.93 24.44
CA VAL A 290 14.02 2.60 24.36
C VAL A 290 13.45 2.32 22.96
N PHE A 291 12.82 3.31 22.34
CA PHE A 291 12.35 3.19 20.94
C PHE A 291 13.51 2.84 20.01
N GLY A 292 14.62 3.56 20.07
CA GLY A 292 15.82 3.28 19.27
C GLY A 292 16.45 1.93 19.59
N ALA A 293 16.57 1.61 20.88
CA ALA A 293 17.18 0.35 21.36
C ALA A 293 16.40 -0.91 20.89
N ILE A 294 15.11 -0.78 20.59
CA ILE A 294 14.30 -1.88 20.06
C ILE A 294 14.26 -1.84 18.53
N SER A 295 13.93 -0.68 17.94
CA SER A 295 13.66 -0.58 16.50
C SER A 295 14.92 -0.75 15.65
N LEU A 296 16.06 -0.20 16.07
CA LEU A 296 17.29 -0.26 15.26
C LEU A 296 17.90 -1.68 15.21
N PRO A 297 18.13 -2.40 16.34
CA PRO A 297 18.64 -3.76 16.24
C PRO A 297 17.67 -4.66 15.48
N LEU A 298 16.37 -4.60 15.78
CA LEU A 298 15.37 -5.43 15.11
C LEU A 298 15.28 -5.17 13.62
N GLY A 299 15.40 -3.91 13.19
CA GLY A 299 15.23 -3.52 11.78
C GLY A 299 16.49 -3.59 10.93
N LEU A 300 17.68 -3.43 11.53
CA LEU A 300 18.92 -3.23 10.78
C LEU A 300 19.91 -4.41 10.84
N TRP A 301 19.65 -5.44 11.65
CA TRP A 301 20.59 -6.54 11.85
C TRP A 301 20.97 -7.23 10.52
N TYR A 302 20.03 -7.39 9.59
CA TYR A 302 20.30 -8.03 8.30
C TYR A 302 21.16 -7.13 7.40
N SER A 303 20.88 -5.83 7.36
CA SER A 303 21.72 -4.88 6.66
C SER A 303 23.13 -4.84 7.25
N LEU A 304 23.26 -4.91 8.57
CA LEU A 304 24.56 -5.00 9.26
C LEU A 304 25.28 -6.31 8.91
N ARG A 305 24.56 -7.44 8.91
CA ARG A 305 25.11 -8.73 8.44
C ARG A 305 25.69 -8.60 7.03
N ASN A 306 24.91 -8.06 6.10
CA ASN A 306 25.33 -7.92 4.71
C ASN A 306 26.53 -6.96 4.55
N TYR A 307 26.60 -5.91 5.39
CA TYR A 307 27.77 -5.06 5.44
C TYR A 307 29.01 -5.80 5.94
N LEU A 308 28.89 -6.59 6.99
CA LEU A 308 30.01 -7.34 7.56
C LEU A 308 30.51 -8.43 6.63
N LEU A 309 29.59 -9.18 5.99
CA LEU A 309 29.95 -10.33 5.16
C LEU A 309 30.31 -9.93 3.73
N PHE A 310 29.57 -8.99 3.12
CA PHE A 310 29.65 -8.69 1.70
C PHE A 310 30.11 -7.25 1.41
N ARG A 311 30.43 -6.44 2.45
CA ARG A 311 30.76 -5.01 2.35
C ARG A 311 29.65 -4.19 1.66
N GLN A 312 28.42 -4.67 1.69
CA GLN A 312 27.27 -4.00 1.11
C GLN A 312 26.86 -2.78 1.95
N PRO A 313 26.77 -1.58 1.38
CA PRO A 313 26.32 -0.40 2.12
C PRO A 313 24.92 -0.56 2.72
N LEU A 314 24.64 0.06 3.87
CA LEU A 314 23.30 0.01 4.52
C LEU A 314 22.19 0.56 3.62
N THR A 315 22.54 1.48 2.72
CA THR A 315 21.62 2.11 1.76
C THR A 315 21.73 1.49 0.37
N TYR A 316 22.17 0.25 0.28
CA TYR A 316 22.35 -0.43 -1.00
C TYR A 316 21.03 -0.50 -1.78
N VAL A 317 21.13 -0.22 -3.06
CA VAL A 317 20.09 -0.41 -4.07
C VAL A 317 20.74 -1.14 -5.22
N LEU A 318 20.05 -2.11 -5.81
CA LEU A 318 20.56 -2.85 -6.97
C LEU A 318 20.88 -1.87 -8.10
N GLU A 319 22.14 -1.85 -8.52
CA GLU A 319 22.59 -1.00 -9.62
C GLU A 319 22.19 -1.61 -10.96
N MET A 320 21.63 -0.77 -11.82
CA MET A 320 21.30 -1.12 -13.20
C MET A 320 22.26 -0.43 -14.15
N SER A 321 22.55 -1.06 -15.30
CA SER A 321 23.34 -0.44 -16.35
C SER A 321 22.63 0.80 -16.92
N LYS A 322 23.40 1.83 -17.21
CA LYS A 322 22.90 3.02 -17.94
C LYS A 322 22.51 2.72 -19.39
N ASP A 323 23.00 1.59 -19.93
CA ASP A 323 22.60 1.12 -21.26
C ASP A 323 21.23 0.42 -21.26
N SER A 324 20.62 0.25 -20.08
CA SER A 324 19.28 -0.30 -19.97
C SER A 324 18.25 0.63 -20.61
N ALA A 325 17.30 0.05 -21.33
CA ALA A 325 16.12 0.78 -21.84
C ALA A 325 15.27 1.46 -20.75
N LEU A 326 15.49 1.08 -19.50
CA LEU A 326 14.84 1.70 -18.32
C LEU A 326 15.50 3.02 -17.89
N TYR A 327 16.69 3.33 -18.42
CA TYR A 327 17.43 4.51 -18.00
C TYR A 327 16.74 5.80 -18.47
N THR A 328 16.49 6.71 -17.54
CA THR A 328 15.83 8.01 -17.79
C THR A 328 16.75 9.20 -17.43
N GLY A 329 18.01 8.93 -17.06
CA GLY A 329 18.96 9.94 -16.60
C GLY A 329 19.57 10.80 -17.72
N ASP A 330 19.31 10.45 -18.99
CA ASP A 330 19.59 11.24 -20.18
C ASP A 330 18.65 12.46 -20.30
N ARG A 331 17.52 12.44 -19.58
CA ARG A 331 16.55 13.52 -19.53
C ARG A 331 16.87 14.49 -18.41
N SER A 332 16.69 15.79 -18.66
CA SER A 332 16.84 16.80 -17.63
C SER A 332 15.81 16.63 -16.50
N VAL A 333 16.13 17.10 -15.29
CA VAL A 333 15.20 17.07 -14.15
C VAL A 333 13.90 17.79 -14.50
N TRP A 334 13.96 18.87 -15.27
CA TRP A 334 12.79 19.60 -15.75
C TRP A 334 11.87 18.71 -16.62
N GLN A 335 12.45 17.99 -17.58
CA GLN A 335 11.69 17.07 -18.43
C GLN A 335 11.05 15.96 -17.61
N ARG A 336 11.79 15.41 -16.66
CA ARG A 336 11.32 14.31 -15.79
C ARG A 336 10.21 14.70 -14.81
N LEU A 337 10.06 15.99 -14.52
CA LEU A 337 9.06 16.47 -13.56
C LEU A 337 7.90 17.23 -14.21
N PHE A 338 8.16 18.02 -15.25
CA PHE A 338 7.21 19.01 -15.74
C PHE A 338 6.84 18.87 -17.22
N LEU A 339 7.62 18.15 -18.01
CA LEU A 339 7.26 17.95 -19.41
C LEU A 339 6.33 16.75 -19.54
N TRP A 340 5.03 17.04 -19.68
CA TRP A 340 3.99 16.02 -19.76
C TRP A 340 3.62 15.78 -21.22
N ASP A 341 3.69 14.52 -21.64
CA ASP A 341 3.16 14.08 -22.92
C ASP A 341 1.65 13.79 -22.77
N ILE A 342 0.84 14.84 -22.93
CA ILE A 342 -0.62 14.77 -22.76
C ILE A 342 -1.24 13.87 -23.84
N GLY A 343 -0.65 13.82 -25.05
CA GLY A 343 -1.13 12.97 -26.13
C GLY A 343 -1.08 11.48 -25.77
N ASN A 344 -0.02 11.04 -25.10
CA ASN A 344 0.15 9.67 -24.68
C ASN A 344 -0.46 9.34 -23.30
N LEU A 345 -0.92 10.34 -22.54
CA LEU A 345 -1.51 10.11 -21.23
C LEU A 345 -2.70 9.16 -21.27
N PHE A 346 -3.59 9.29 -22.25
CA PHE A 346 -4.84 8.53 -22.32
C PHE A 346 -4.89 7.49 -23.44
N THR A 347 -4.00 7.56 -24.44
CA THR A 347 -4.11 6.75 -25.66
C THR A 347 -3.65 5.31 -25.44
N THR A 348 -2.58 5.09 -24.70
CA THR A 348 -2.00 3.76 -24.48
C THR A 348 -1.35 3.69 -23.11
N PRO A 349 -2.13 3.43 -22.05
CA PRO A 349 -1.52 3.21 -20.73
C PRO A 349 -0.51 2.07 -20.87
N TYR A 350 0.75 2.37 -20.70
CA TYR A 350 1.86 1.40 -20.77
C TYR A 350 2.01 0.66 -22.11
N ALA A 351 1.65 1.26 -23.25
CA ALA A 351 2.01 0.70 -24.56
C ALA A 351 3.53 0.55 -24.70
N ASN A 352 4.28 1.45 -24.12
CA ASN A 352 5.73 1.35 -23.95
C ASN A 352 6.16 1.93 -22.59
N VAL A 353 6.17 1.09 -21.57
CA VAL A 353 6.55 1.40 -20.19
C VAL A 353 7.90 2.11 -20.10
N TRP A 354 8.82 1.73 -20.95
CA TRP A 354 10.20 2.16 -20.92
C TRP A 354 10.45 3.55 -21.49
N THR A 355 9.47 4.11 -22.20
CA THR A 355 9.51 5.49 -22.70
C THR A 355 8.91 6.51 -21.75
N ASP A 356 8.17 6.08 -20.73
CA ASP A 356 7.62 6.97 -19.72
C ASP A 356 8.74 7.44 -18.78
N TYR A 357 9.21 8.66 -18.93
CA TYR A 357 10.29 9.29 -18.16
C TYR A 357 9.81 10.31 -17.13
N ASN A 358 8.55 10.71 -17.19
CA ASN A 358 7.99 11.74 -16.31
C ASN A 358 7.46 11.11 -15.01
N LEU A 359 8.06 11.47 -13.87
CA LEU A 359 7.75 10.88 -12.56
C LEU A 359 6.28 11.06 -12.16
N PRO A 360 5.64 12.24 -12.20
CA PRO A 360 4.22 12.41 -11.86
C PRO A 360 3.29 11.56 -12.73
N VAL A 361 3.52 11.53 -14.05
CA VAL A 361 2.70 10.74 -14.99
C VAL A 361 2.91 9.26 -14.78
N TYR A 362 4.16 8.83 -14.59
CA TYR A 362 4.46 7.44 -14.32
C TYR A 362 3.84 6.97 -13.00
N ALA A 363 3.95 7.77 -11.94
CA ALA A 363 3.31 7.47 -10.66
C ALA A 363 1.79 7.34 -10.80
N LEU A 364 1.15 8.25 -11.57
CA LEU A 364 -0.29 8.20 -11.84
C LEU A 364 -0.68 6.89 -12.55
N LYS A 365 0.05 6.50 -13.60
CA LYS A 365 -0.20 5.27 -14.36
C LYS A 365 0.12 4.03 -13.52
N SER A 366 1.27 3.98 -12.85
CA SER A 366 1.69 2.80 -12.10
C SER A 366 0.85 2.55 -10.84
N SER A 367 0.15 3.57 -10.32
CA SER A 367 -0.86 3.38 -9.27
C SER A 367 -2.04 2.52 -9.72
N LEU A 368 -2.28 2.45 -11.04
CA LEU A 368 -3.37 1.69 -11.67
C LEU A 368 -2.89 0.39 -12.29
N PHE A 369 -1.76 0.40 -12.97
CA PHE A 369 -1.32 -0.69 -13.84
C PHE A 369 -0.02 -1.35 -13.36
N GLY A 370 0.66 -0.77 -12.37
CA GLY A 370 2.04 -1.14 -12.07
C GLY A 370 2.94 -0.86 -13.28
N GLU A 371 3.91 -1.72 -13.51
CA GLU A 371 4.81 -1.69 -14.68
C GLU A 371 4.32 -2.64 -15.80
N PHE A 372 3.00 -2.81 -15.97
CA PHE A 372 2.44 -3.81 -16.89
C PHE A 372 1.56 -3.20 -17.96
N GLN A 373 1.60 -3.82 -19.14
CA GLN A 373 0.76 -3.47 -20.27
C GLN A 373 -0.59 -4.18 -20.19
N PHE A 374 -1.64 -3.47 -20.59
CA PHE A 374 -3.01 -3.97 -20.64
C PHE A 374 -3.63 -3.64 -21.99
N THR A 375 -3.19 -4.33 -23.03
CA THR A 375 -3.63 -4.08 -24.42
C THR A 375 -4.95 -4.74 -24.78
N CYS A 376 -5.35 -5.76 -24.02
CA CYS A 376 -6.54 -6.59 -24.34
C CYS A 376 -7.86 -6.05 -23.80
N TYR A 377 -7.88 -4.94 -23.07
CA TYR A 377 -9.06 -4.45 -22.36
C TYR A 377 -9.75 -3.25 -23.05
N GLY A 378 -9.36 -2.93 -24.30
CA GLY A 378 -9.98 -1.87 -25.08
C GLY A 378 -9.92 -0.49 -24.41
N TRP A 379 -11.06 0.14 -24.19
CA TRP A 379 -11.18 1.49 -23.64
C TRP A 379 -11.16 1.55 -22.09
N ILE A 380 -11.28 0.40 -21.40
CA ILE A 380 -11.36 0.33 -19.92
C ILE A 380 -10.14 0.93 -19.24
N PRO A 381 -8.88 0.65 -19.65
CA PRO A 381 -7.71 1.30 -19.08
C PRO A 381 -7.72 2.82 -19.17
N ALA A 382 -8.12 3.36 -20.32
CA ALA A 382 -8.21 4.81 -20.53
C ALA A 382 -9.28 5.44 -19.63
N MET A 383 -10.44 4.79 -19.48
CA MET A 383 -11.50 5.22 -18.56
C MET A 383 -11.02 5.23 -17.11
N LEU A 384 -10.37 4.16 -16.67
CA LEU A 384 -9.82 4.07 -15.30
C LEU A 384 -8.79 5.18 -15.06
N LEU A 385 -7.90 5.41 -16.02
CA LEU A 385 -6.89 6.46 -15.95
C LEU A 385 -7.53 7.86 -15.91
N PHE A 386 -8.59 8.10 -16.67
CA PHE A 386 -9.35 9.34 -16.62
C PHE A 386 -9.93 9.60 -15.23
N PHE A 387 -10.60 8.61 -14.64
CA PHE A 387 -11.13 8.73 -13.29
C PHE A 387 -10.03 9.00 -12.26
N ASN A 388 -8.89 8.31 -12.35
CA ASN A 388 -7.76 8.48 -11.45
C ASN A 388 -7.09 9.85 -11.60
N THR A 389 -6.95 10.34 -12.83
CA THR A 389 -6.36 11.67 -13.11
C THR A 389 -7.18 12.78 -12.46
N VAL A 390 -8.50 12.76 -12.65
CA VAL A 390 -9.38 13.75 -12.04
C VAL A 390 -9.37 13.63 -10.51
N GLN A 391 -9.34 12.42 -9.97
CA GLN A 391 -9.21 12.20 -8.53
C GLN A 391 -7.89 12.76 -7.98
N ALA A 392 -6.77 12.55 -8.68
CA ALA A 392 -5.49 13.10 -8.32
C ALA A 392 -5.49 14.64 -8.34
N LEU A 393 -6.14 15.27 -9.33
CA LEU A 393 -6.31 16.71 -9.38
C LEU A 393 -7.10 17.24 -8.17
N PHE A 394 -8.21 16.60 -7.81
CA PHE A 394 -8.95 16.96 -6.59
C PHE A 394 -8.08 16.85 -5.33
N CYS A 395 -7.30 15.78 -5.20
CA CYS A 395 -6.38 15.61 -4.09
C CYS A 395 -5.30 16.72 -4.04
N ILE A 396 -4.73 17.08 -5.19
CA ILE A 396 -3.76 18.19 -5.31
C ILE A 396 -4.41 19.51 -4.91
N CYS A 397 -5.61 19.79 -5.40
CA CYS A 397 -6.36 21.00 -5.03
C CYS A 397 -6.59 21.07 -3.50
N ALA A 398 -6.97 19.95 -2.88
CA ALA A 398 -7.14 19.85 -1.43
C ALA A 398 -5.83 20.14 -0.68
N MET A 399 -4.71 19.55 -1.13
CA MET A 399 -3.39 19.78 -0.53
C MET A 399 -2.96 21.25 -0.63
N VAL A 400 -3.10 21.86 -1.83
CA VAL A 400 -2.77 23.28 -2.05
C VAL A 400 -3.64 24.20 -1.20
N HIS A 401 -4.94 23.89 -1.10
CA HIS A 401 -5.84 24.62 -0.24
C HIS A 401 -5.36 24.60 1.22
N TYR A 402 -5.02 23.43 1.75
CA TYR A 402 -4.56 23.30 3.12
C TYR A 402 -3.19 23.88 3.40
N ILE A 403 -2.28 23.95 2.43
CA ILE A 403 -1.01 24.65 2.56
C ILE A 403 -1.25 26.17 2.77
N LYS A 404 -2.25 26.73 2.07
CA LYS A 404 -2.61 28.15 2.17
C LYS A 404 -3.46 28.50 3.40
N TRP A 405 -4.12 27.50 4.00
CA TRP A 405 -5.04 27.72 5.11
C TRP A 405 -4.33 27.90 6.44
N LYS A 406 -4.62 28.98 7.16
CA LYS A 406 -3.93 29.37 8.40
C LYS A 406 -4.42 28.69 9.68
N GLU A 407 -5.54 27.97 9.65
CA GLU A 407 -6.05 27.31 10.86
C GLU A 407 -5.13 26.20 11.37
N LYS A 408 -5.02 26.11 12.70
CA LYS A 408 -4.19 25.11 13.39
C LYS A 408 -4.94 23.78 13.50
N ASP A 409 -4.85 22.95 12.48
CA ASP A 409 -5.34 21.56 12.50
C ASP A 409 -4.16 20.59 12.55
N ARG A 410 -4.04 19.87 13.64
CA ARG A 410 -2.92 18.98 13.91
C ARG A 410 -2.89 17.78 12.95
N GLU A 411 -4.00 17.08 12.80
CA GLU A 411 -4.13 15.88 11.98
C GLU A 411 -3.87 16.21 10.51
N ARG A 412 -4.40 17.34 10.03
CA ARG A 412 -4.12 17.88 8.71
C ARG A 412 -2.63 18.11 8.49
N ASN A 413 -1.97 18.79 9.43
CA ASN A 413 -0.55 19.10 9.32
C ASN A 413 0.31 17.83 9.31
N PHE A 414 -0.09 16.80 10.05
CA PHE A 414 0.59 15.51 10.04
C PHE A 414 0.38 14.77 8.72
N CYS A 415 -0.81 14.82 8.13
CA CYS A 415 -1.06 14.24 6.81
C CYS A 415 -0.26 14.96 5.71
N LEU A 416 -0.21 16.30 5.72
CA LEU A 416 0.61 17.10 4.79
C LEU A 416 2.10 16.75 4.94
N LEU A 417 2.60 16.70 6.19
CA LEU A 417 4.00 16.38 6.48
C LEU A 417 4.35 14.96 6.01
N ALA A 418 3.53 13.98 6.33
CA ALA A 418 3.77 12.59 5.94
C ALA A 418 3.73 12.41 4.41
N ALA A 419 2.75 13.01 3.74
CA ALA A 419 2.65 12.99 2.28
C ALA A 419 3.85 13.70 1.62
N GLY A 420 4.24 14.87 2.14
CA GLY A 420 5.40 15.62 1.65
C GLY A 420 6.72 14.87 1.81
N ILE A 421 6.98 14.27 2.98
CA ILE A 421 8.19 13.46 3.22
C ILE A 421 8.26 12.29 2.25
N LEU A 422 7.15 11.58 2.05
CA LEU A 422 7.15 10.42 1.18
C LEU A 422 7.34 10.82 -0.29
N TRP A 423 6.67 11.88 -0.74
CA TRP A 423 6.84 12.39 -2.09
C TRP A 423 8.27 12.88 -2.34
N MET A 424 8.85 13.64 -1.40
CA MET A 424 10.24 14.09 -1.49
C MET A 424 11.23 12.93 -1.44
N GLY A 425 10.96 11.91 -0.62
CA GLY A 425 11.76 10.69 -0.58
C GLY A 425 11.76 9.93 -1.92
N THR A 426 10.59 9.80 -2.56
CA THR A 426 10.45 9.19 -3.88
C THR A 426 11.16 10.02 -4.96
N LEU A 427 11.00 11.34 -4.92
CA LEU A 427 11.69 12.25 -5.82
C LEU A 427 13.22 12.11 -5.67
N PHE A 428 13.73 12.16 -4.45
CA PHE A 428 15.16 11.99 -4.18
C PHE A 428 15.66 10.62 -4.67
N PHE A 429 14.90 9.54 -4.41
CA PHE A 429 15.23 8.20 -4.87
C PHE A 429 15.32 8.13 -6.40
N ASN A 430 14.33 8.67 -7.11
CA ASN A 430 14.33 8.68 -8.57
C ASN A 430 15.41 9.59 -9.17
N LEU A 431 15.75 10.72 -8.53
CA LEU A 431 16.86 11.57 -8.99
C LEU A 431 18.21 10.87 -8.81
N ARG A 432 18.37 10.09 -7.74
CA ARG A 432 19.60 9.32 -7.46
C ARG A 432 19.72 8.09 -8.33
N TYR A 433 18.60 7.42 -8.60
CA TYR A 433 18.50 6.20 -9.40
C TYR A 433 17.52 6.43 -10.55
N PRO A 434 17.98 7.06 -11.66
CA PRO A 434 17.11 7.55 -12.72
C PRO A 434 16.72 6.43 -13.69
N PHE A 435 15.86 5.54 -13.22
CA PHE A 435 15.34 4.41 -14.01
C PHE A 435 13.81 4.38 -13.93
N GLY A 436 13.14 3.84 -14.95
CA GLY A 436 11.70 3.67 -14.99
C GLY A 436 11.18 2.91 -13.76
N CYS A 437 11.82 1.81 -13.38
CA CYS A 437 11.42 1.01 -12.22
C CYS A 437 11.51 1.77 -10.87
N SER A 438 12.33 2.83 -10.77
CA SER A 438 12.42 3.64 -9.54
C SER A 438 11.25 4.61 -9.37
N MET A 439 10.41 4.78 -10.40
CA MET A 439 9.23 5.65 -10.40
C MET A 439 7.93 4.90 -10.06
N ASP A 440 7.97 3.57 -9.91
CA ASP A 440 6.78 2.75 -9.67
C ASP A 440 6.09 3.14 -8.35
N PHE A 441 4.77 3.26 -8.41
CA PHE A 441 3.93 3.61 -7.27
C PHE A 441 4.01 2.61 -6.11
N ARG A 442 4.54 1.40 -6.33
CA ARG A 442 4.80 0.41 -5.25
C ARG A 442 5.68 0.97 -4.12
N TYR A 443 6.52 1.96 -4.42
CA TYR A 443 7.32 2.67 -3.40
C TYR A 443 6.51 3.71 -2.60
N MET A 444 5.30 4.02 -3.06
CA MET A 444 4.41 5.04 -2.50
C MET A 444 3.10 4.48 -1.95
N LEU A 445 3.02 3.18 -1.61
CA LEU A 445 1.80 2.51 -1.13
C LEU A 445 1.15 3.19 0.09
N PHE A 446 1.91 3.91 0.87
CA PHE A 446 1.39 4.68 2.01
C PHE A 446 0.73 6.01 1.58
N LEU A 447 1.20 6.64 0.49
CA LEU A 447 0.83 8.01 0.09
C LEU A 447 -0.68 8.25 -0.10
N PRO A 448 -1.46 7.34 -0.71
CA PRO A 448 -2.89 7.57 -0.92
C PRO A 448 -3.67 7.82 0.36
N VAL A 449 -3.23 7.27 1.50
CA VAL A 449 -3.99 7.37 2.76
C VAL A 449 -3.95 8.77 3.38
N PRO A 450 -2.79 9.40 3.65
CA PRO A 450 -2.78 10.78 4.15
C PRO A 450 -3.37 11.79 3.14
N VAL A 451 -3.22 11.53 1.83
CA VAL A 451 -3.81 12.37 0.78
C VAL A 451 -5.34 12.26 0.78
N ALA A 452 -5.90 11.06 0.93
CA ALA A 452 -7.35 10.85 1.06
C ALA A 452 -7.91 11.57 2.30
N VAL A 453 -7.21 11.51 3.46
CA VAL A 453 -7.62 12.27 4.65
C VAL A 453 -7.76 13.77 4.35
N LEU A 454 -6.79 14.34 3.61
CA LEU A 454 -6.85 15.76 3.23
C LEU A 454 -8.04 16.04 2.31
N PHE A 455 -8.29 15.16 1.35
CA PHE A 455 -9.42 15.29 0.41
C PHE A 455 -10.76 15.20 1.14
N GLY A 456 -10.97 14.18 1.97
CA GLY A 456 -12.22 14.00 2.71
C GLY A 456 -12.52 15.15 3.70
N ARG A 457 -11.47 15.68 4.34
CA ARG A 457 -11.61 16.85 5.22
C ARG A 457 -11.88 18.14 4.44
N TRP A 458 -11.27 18.32 3.29
CA TRP A 458 -11.50 19.50 2.43
C TRP A 458 -12.95 19.64 2.02
N GLU A 459 -13.61 18.54 1.70
CA GLU A 459 -15.04 18.56 1.37
C GLU A 459 -15.94 18.79 2.58
N ALA A 460 -15.58 18.27 3.75
CA ALA A 460 -16.34 18.54 4.98
C ALA A 460 -16.31 20.03 5.33
N PHE A 461 -15.24 20.75 5.00
CA PHE A 461 -15.07 22.17 5.28
C PHE A 461 -15.85 23.08 4.31
N HIS A 462 -16.04 22.63 3.08
CA HIS A 462 -16.81 23.37 2.08
C HIS A 462 -18.31 23.10 2.11
N ASN A 463 -18.84 22.70 3.26
CA ASN A 463 -20.27 22.41 3.51
C ASN A 463 -21.24 23.57 3.16
N GLY A 464 -20.76 24.73 2.79
CA GLY A 464 -21.57 25.83 2.23
C GLY A 464 -21.91 25.67 0.75
N HIS A 465 -21.19 24.83 0.00
CA HIS A 465 -21.45 24.52 -1.40
C HIS A 465 -22.05 23.12 -1.54
N THR A 466 -23.32 23.06 -1.24
CA THR A 466 -24.33 22.19 -1.80
C THR A 466 -24.05 20.69 -1.76
N GLU A 467 -25.00 19.99 -1.22
CA GLU A 467 -25.29 18.56 -1.38
C GLU A 467 -24.94 18.02 -2.81
N ALA A 468 -24.98 18.88 -3.82
CA ALA A 468 -24.64 18.58 -5.20
C ALA A 468 -23.14 18.22 -5.41
N VAL A 469 -22.21 18.98 -4.82
CA VAL A 469 -20.76 18.70 -4.97
C VAL A 469 -20.39 17.40 -4.25
N GLN A 470 -20.94 17.17 -3.06
CA GLN A 470 -20.74 15.93 -2.32
C GLN A 470 -21.30 14.71 -3.08
N ARG A 471 -22.46 14.87 -3.74
CA ARG A 471 -23.04 13.83 -4.59
C ARG A 471 -22.17 13.55 -5.79
N LEU A 472 -21.68 14.61 -6.47
CA LEU A 472 -20.81 14.46 -7.62
C LEU A 472 -19.51 13.72 -7.26
N ALA A 473 -18.87 14.09 -6.16
CA ALA A 473 -17.67 13.42 -5.68
C ALA A 473 -17.94 11.96 -5.27
N GLY A 474 -19.08 11.67 -4.66
CA GLY A 474 -19.51 10.29 -4.36
C GLY A 474 -19.73 9.47 -5.63
N LEU A 475 -20.43 10.02 -6.63
CA LEU A 475 -20.64 9.38 -7.92
C LEU A 475 -19.32 9.15 -8.65
N TRP A 476 -18.38 10.11 -8.55
CA TRP A 476 -17.04 9.97 -9.11
C TRP A 476 -16.27 8.81 -8.50
N SER A 477 -16.24 8.69 -7.16
CA SER A 477 -15.58 7.59 -6.45
C SER A 477 -16.22 6.23 -6.77
N ILE A 478 -17.54 6.18 -6.96
CA ILE A 478 -18.25 4.97 -7.41
C ILE A 478 -17.85 4.64 -8.86
N GLY A 479 -17.79 5.61 -9.74
CA GLY A 479 -17.34 5.44 -11.14
C GLY A 479 -15.90 4.90 -11.20
N PHE A 480 -15.00 5.43 -10.37
CA PHE A 480 -13.64 4.92 -10.23
C PHE A 480 -13.63 3.44 -9.76
N ALA A 481 -14.40 3.11 -8.74
CA ALA A 481 -14.51 1.75 -8.22
C ALA A 481 -15.05 0.77 -9.28
N ILE A 482 -16.10 1.16 -10.02
CA ILE A 482 -16.65 0.37 -11.12
C ILE A 482 -15.59 0.13 -12.21
N SER A 483 -14.88 1.19 -12.62
CA SER A 483 -13.82 1.08 -13.62
C SER A 483 -12.71 0.13 -13.20
N SER A 484 -12.31 0.18 -11.93
CA SER A 484 -11.32 -0.73 -11.34
C SER A 484 -11.84 -2.18 -11.31
N CYS A 485 -13.11 -2.40 -10.96
CA CYS A 485 -13.73 -3.73 -10.98
C CYS A 485 -13.84 -4.29 -12.40
N LEU A 486 -14.19 -3.47 -13.40
CA LEU A 486 -14.26 -3.90 -14.81
C LEU A 486 -12.89 -4.33 -15.34
N MET A 487 -11.82 -3.68 -14.85
CA MET A 487 -10.46 -3.99 -15.28
C MET A 487 -9.90 -5.25 -14.60
N TYR A 488 -10.18 -5.43 -13.33
CA TYR A 488 -9.49 -6.40 -12.46
C TYR A 488 -10.42 -7.38 -11.74
N GLY A 489 -11.74 -7.23 -11.87
CA GLY A 489 -12.76 -8.04 -11.19
C GLY A 489 -13.13 -9.37 -11.81
#